data_f75fc190aca1c47910f827eb8bb7288f
#
_entry.id   f75fc190aca1c47910f827eb8bb7288f
#
_cell.length_a   1.000
_cell.length_b   1.000
_cell.length_c   1.000
_cell.angle_alpha   90.00
_cell.angle_beta   90.00
_cell.angle_gamma   90.00
#
_symmetry.space_group_name_H-M   'P 1'
#
loop_
_entity.id
_entity.type
_entity.pdbx_description
1 polymer ?
#
loop_
_entity_poly.entity_id
_entity_poly.type
_entity_poly.pdbx_seq_one_letter_code
_entity_poly.pdbx_strand_id
1 'polypeptide(L)'
;MTEVLILDIISIMAKKHPSTQAFSQAEVTKKYGIPKSVIHKYFPREQMRSIRARSGRRLSFPVWTDEQIQQLVRRSDIAKAIEQTRNDQAAERQRREAEALFASYSPDALIQRARTLDRAFVLHVGPTNSGKTYGALEDLKQHTPGCYLAPLRLLALEMFDKLNDAGVPCSMVTGEESILIPGADNISSTIELCDYTRRFKTAVIDEAQLIADPERGAAWLKAICLVNAEVVHVCMAPEALTYLERLVRAFDAPYTVQKHERLCPLTFSGSVHGYEDLQKDDAIICFSRKSVLSTAAHLERNGFRASVIYGALPPEARRNEVRKYLAGETNIVVATDAIGMGISLPIRRVIFAETEKFDGKEFRSLNTAEINQIGGRAGRYGMHEKGEVLVLGKDTAIGDKLGNQVRAIRAGCISFPREALRTDIPLSILLKVWQAMPRRSDFVREDMREPLSLLR
;
A
#
# COMPACT_ATOMS: atom_id res chain seq x y z
N MET A 1 2.60 -11.74 -39.63
CA MET A 1 1.31 -11.20 -39.16
C MET A 1 0.52 -10.50 -40.26
N THR A 2 1.14 -9.72 -41.15
CA THR A 2 0.47 -9.00 -42.25
C THR A 2 -0.20 -9.94 -43.26
N GLU A 3 0.43 -11.09 -43.58
CA GLU A 3 -0.14 -12.09 -44.48
C GLU A 3 -1.38 -12.80 -43.95
N VAL A 4 -1.45 -13.06 -42.64
CA VAL A 4 -2.60 -13.71 -42.00
C VAL A 4 -3.84 -12.80 -42.04
N LEU A 5 -3.66 -11.50 -41.82
CA LEU A 5 -4.73 -10.51 -41.85
C LEU A 5 -5.32 -10.30 -43.25
N ILE A 6 -4.43 -10.33 -44.29
CA ILE A 6 -4.86 -10.25 -45.69
C ILE A 6 -5.60 -11.53 -46.05
N LEU A 7 -5.13 -12.69 -45.60
CA LEU A 7 -5.78 -13.98 -45.79
C LEU A 7 -7.16 -14.06 -45.14
N ASP A 8 -7.34 -13.47 -43.96
CA ASP A 8 -8.65 -13.41 -43.31
C ASP A 8 -9.65 -12.54 -44.07
N ILE A 9 -9.23 -11.37 -44.53
CA ILE A 9 -10.10 -10.51 -45.37
C ILE A 9 -10.43 -11.20 -46.69
N ILE A 10 -9.44 -11.84 -47.31
CA ILE A 10 -9.61 -12.59 -48.55
C ILE A 10 -10.48 -13.85 -48.32
N SER A 11 -10.35 -14.54 -47.22
CA SER A 11 -11.17 -15.70 -46.83
C SER A 11 -12.64 -15.37 -46.63
N ILE A 12 -12.92 -14.20 -46.07
CA ILE A 12 -14.31 -13.69 -45.93
C ILE A 12 -14.91 -13.42 -47.32
N MET A 13 -14.09 -13.02 -48.28
CA MET A 13 -14.50 -12.69 -49.63
C MET A 13 -14.67 -13.94 -50.56
N ALA A 14 -13.86 -14.98 -50.35
CA ALA A 14 -13.88 -16.20 -51.19
C ALA A 14 -15.13 -17.05 -51.08
N LYS A 15 -16.03 -16.77 -50.12
CA LYS A 15 -17.23 -17.59 -49.88
C LYS A 15 -18.51 -17.16 -50.59
N LYS A 16 -18.50 -16.19 -51.53
CA LYS A 16 -19.65 -15.77 -52.31
C LYS A 16 -19.30 -15.47 -53.77
N HIS A 17 -20.19 -15.87 -54.69
CA HIS A 17 -20.17 -15.53 -56.13
C HIS A 17 -19.95 -14.02 -56.34
N PRO A 18 -19.33 -13.58 -57.47
CA PRO A 18 -19.13 -12.19 -57.76
C PRO A 18 -20.47 -11.46 -57.81
N SER A 19 -20.76 -10.70 -56.80
CA SER A 19 -21.98 -9.89 -56.76
C SER A 19 -21.62 -8.50 -57.30
N THR A 20 -22.43 -8.00 -58.20
CA THR A 20 -22.42 -6.60 -58.70
C THR A 20 -22.84 -5.61 -57.61
N GLN A 21 -22.91 -6.04 -56.36
CA GLN A 21 -23.28 -5.23 -55.24
C GLN A 21 -22.15 -4.27 -54.85
N ALA A 22 -22.44 -2.97 -54.85
CA ALA A 22 -21.51 -1.91 -54.43
C ALA A 22 -21.80 -1.50 -52.95
N PHE A 23 -20.74 -1.29 -52.20
CA PHE A 23 -20.78 -1.04 -50.76
C PHE A 23 -20.38 0.43 -50.47
N SER A 24 -21.12 1.06 -49.61
CA SER A 24 -20.77 2.38 -49.05
C SER A 24 -19.62 2.27 -48.05
N GLN A 25 -19.01 3.38 -47.67
CA GLN A 25 -17.94 3.43 -46.67
C GLN A 25 -18.31 2.72 -45.36
N ALA A 26 -19.54 2.89 -44.88
CA ALA A 26 -20.02 2.24 -43.66
C ALA A 26 -20.15 0.72 -43.82
N GLU A 27 -20.65 0.27 -44.98
CA GLU A 27 -20.76 -1.15 -45.32
C GLU A 27 -19.42 -1.81 -45.49
N VAL A 28 -18.43 -1.14 -46.13
CA VAL A 28 -17.05 -1.59 -46.25
C VAL A 28 -16.39 -1.74 -44.86
N THR A 29 -16.55 -0.73 -44.00
CA THR A 29 -16.02 -0.81 -42.62
C THR A 29 -16.67 -1.96 -41.85
N LYS A 30 -17.99 -2.14 -41.95
CA LYS A 30 -18.71 -3.21 -41.23
C LYS A 30 -18.40 -4.62 -41.77
N LYS A 31 -18.37 -4.79 -43.09
CA LYS A 31 -18.19 -6.10 -43.72
C LYS A 31 -16.75 -6.57 -43.75
N TYR A 32 -15.79 -5.68 -44.06
CA TYR A 32 -14.38 -6.02 -44.25
C TYR A 32 -13.45 -5.51 -43.14
N GLY A 33 -14.01 -4.81 -42.12
CA GLY A 33 -13.23 -4.27 -41.01
C GLY A 33 -12.19 -3.24 -41.43
N ILE A 34 -12.37 -2.56 -42.57
CA ILE A 34 -11.43 -1.54 -43.05
C ILE A 34 -11.74 -0.22 -42.36
N PRO A 35 -10.76 0.44 -41.68
CA PRO A 35 -11.00 1.69 -40.98
C PRO A 35 -11.48 2.81 -41.91
N LYS A 36 -12.44 3.63 -41.45
CA LYS A 36 -12.99 4.74 -42.23
C LYS A 36 -11.93 5.75 -42.70
N SER A 37 -10.91 5.98 -41.90
CA SER A 37 -9.78 6.87 -42.25
C SER A 37 -8.99 6.37 -43.45
N VAL A 38 -8.77 5.06 -43.54
CA VAL A 38 -8.07 4.42 -44.68
C VAL A 38 -8.95 4.50 -45.91
N ILE A 39 -10.23 4.18 -45.83
CA ILE A 39 -11.16 4.29 -46.95
C ILE A 39 -11.17 5.72 -47.47
N HIS A 40 -11.29 6.69 -46.61
CA HIS A 40 -11.32 8.11 -46.98
C HIS A 40 -10.05 8.59 -47.65
N LYS A 41 -8.89 8.07 -47.26
CA LYS A 41 -7.57 8.50 -47.77
C LYS A 41 -7.18 7.81 -49.06
N TYR A 42 -7.47 6.53 -49.19
CA TYR A 42 -6.88 5.69 -50.25
C TYR A 42 -7.88 5.14 -51.25
N PHE A 43 -9.20 5.16 -50.96
CA PHE A 43 -10.19 4.60 -51.86
C PHE A 43 -10.66 5.62 -52.89
N PRO A 44 -10.70 5.32 -54.23
CA PRO A 44 -11.18 6.23 -55.22
C PRO A 44 -12.69 6.56 -55.03
N ARG A 45 -13.10 7.75 -55.42
CA ARG A 45 -14.50 8.24 -55.24
C ARG A 45 -15.23 8.37 -56.59
N GLU A 46 -14.90 7.53 -57.56
CA GLU A 46 -15.40 7.63 -58.90
C GLU A 46 -16.86 7.17 -59.06
N GLN A 47 -17.26 6.15 -58.28
CA GLN A 47 -18.60 5.62 -58.32
C GLN A 47 -19.42 6.21 -57.14
N MET A 48 -20.57 6.81 -57.48
CA MET A 48 -21.44 7.46 -56.49
C MET A 48 -22.83 6.83 -56.49
N ARG A 49 -23.32 6.48 -55.30
CA ARG A 49 -24.70 6.07 -55.05
C ARG A 49 -25.47 7.19 -54.43
N SER A 50 -26.66 7.47 -54.99
CA SER A 50 -27.57 8.50 -54.47
C SER A 50 -28.77 7.88 -53.80
N ILE A 51 -29.15 8.41 -52.64
CA ILE A 51 -30.37 8.08 -51.92
C ILE A 51 -31.14 9.35 -51.59
N ARG A 52 -32.48 9.25 -51.47
CA ARG A 52 -33.34 10.31 -50.93
C ARG A 52 -33.44 10.13 -49.42
N ALA A 53 -33.02 11.12 -48.65
CA ALA A 53 -33.20 11.14 -47.20
C ALA A 53 -34.69 11.36 -46.86
N ARG A 54 -35.11 10.99 -45.64
CA ARG A 54 -36.46 11.24 -45.13
C ARG A 54 -36.89 12.71 -45.21
N SER A 55 -35.92 13.64 -45.17
CA SER A 55 -36.10 15.07 -45.34
C SER A 55 -36.36 15.51 -46.80
N GLY A 56 -36.41 14.58 -47.77
CA GLY A 56 -36.54 14.86 -49.21
C GLY A 56 -35.22 15.21 -49.89
N ARG A 57 -34.13 15.46 -49.16
CA ARG A 57 -32.81 15.82 -49.69
C ARG A 57 -32.14 14.63 -50.36
N ARG A 58 -31.57 14.86 -51.55
CA ARG A 58 -30.74 13.88 -52.25
C ARG A 58 -29.34 13.85 -51.64
N LEU A 59 -28.89 12.67 -51.14
CA LEU A 59 -27.56 12.45 -50.60
C LEU A 59 -26.81 11.52 -51.55
N SER A 60 -25.57 11.87 -51.90
CA SER A 60 -24.70 11.07 -52.75
C SER A 60 -23.42 10.72 -51.97
N PHE A 61 -22.99 9.48 -52.03
CA PHE A 61 -21.77 8.99 -51.36
C PHE A 61 -21.07 7.96 -52.24
N PRO A 62 -19.73 7.85 -52.13
CA PRO A 62 -18.93 6.89 -52.91
C PRO A 62 -19.26 5.44 -52.49
N VAL A 63 -19.17 4.52 -53.45
CA VAL A 63 -19.37 3.09 -53.27
C VAL A 63 -18.31 2.29 -54.05
N TRP A 64 -18.02 1.07 -53.61
CA TRP A 64 -17.02 0.20 -54.19
C TRP A 64 -17.54 -1.24 -54.33
N THR A 65 -17.18 -1.93 -55.39
CA THR A 65 -17.46 -3.35 -55.57
C THR A 65 -16.50 -4.23 -54.78
N ASP A 66 -16.86 -5.49 -54.55
CA ASP A 66 -15.95 -6.47 -53.91
C ASP A 66 -14.59 -6.55 -54.63
N GLU A 67 -14.57 -6.56 -55.93
CA GLU A 67 -13.33 -6.62 -56.75
C GLU A 67 -12.46 -5.38 -56.51
N GLN A 68 -13.04 -4.20 -56.52
CA GLN A 68 -12.31 -2.97 -56.27
C GLN A 68 -11.72 -2.95 -54.85
N ILE A 69 -12.49 -3.42 -53.84
CA ILE A 69 -12.01 -3.49 -52.47
C ILE A 69 -10.84 -4.49 -52.38
N GLN A 70 -10.94 -5.67 -53.02
CA GLN A 70 -9.88 -6.67 -53.03
C GLN A 70 -8.61 -6.15 -53.67
N GLN A 71 -8.70 -5.47 -54.83
CA GLN A 71 -7.54 -4.89 -55.52
C GLN A 71 -6.86 -3.84 -54.64
N LEU A 72 -7.64 -3.00 -53.95
CA LEU A 72 -7.13 -1.95 -53.08
C LEU A 72 -6.43 -2.54 -51.84
N VAL A 73 -7.01 -3.55 -51.20
CA VAL A 73 -6.44 -4.18 -50.00
C VAL A 73 -5.15 -4.96 -50.31
N ARG A 74 -4.98 -5.46 -51.53
CA ARG A 74 -3.72 -6.15 -51.97
C ARG A 74 -2.55 -5.17 -52.12
N ARG A 75 -2.77 -3.90 -52.24
CA ARG A 75 -1.69 -2.89 -52.30
C ARG A 75 -0.98 -2.81 -50.95
N SER A 76 0.35 -2.95 -50.97
CA SER A 76 1.15 -3.02 -49.74
C SER A 76 1.05 -1.74 -48.87
N ASP A 77 0.90 -0.58 -49.52
CA ASP A 77 0.73 0.71 -48.85
C ASP A 77 -0.61 0.78 -48.11
N ILE A 78 -1.69 0.29 -48.70
CA ILE A 78 -3.05 0.26 -48.09
C ILE A 78 -3.11 -0.81 -47.02
N ALA A 79 -2.55 -2.01 -47.25
CA ALA A 79 -2.51 -3.07 -46.24
C ALA A 79 -1.78 -2.61 -44.98
N LYS A 80 -0.63 -1.97 -45.09
CA LYS A 80 0.11 -1.38 -43.98
C LYS A 80 -0.70 -0.29 -43.28
N ALA A 81 -1.39 0.59 -44.01
CA ALA A 81 -2.21 1.64 -43.41
C ALA A 81 -3.41 1.07 -42.64
N ILE A 82 -4.03 -0.04 -43.12
CA ILE A 82 -5.09 -0.75 -42.40
C ILE A 82 -4.57 -1.31 -41.10
N GLU A 83 -3.44 -2.03 -41.16
CA GLU A 83 -2.80 -2.64 -39.99
C GLU A 83 -2.41 -1.57 -38.95
N GLN A 84 -1.74 -0.51 -39.37
CA GLN A 84 -1.33 0.59 -38.52
C GLN A 84 -2.55 1.25 -37.83
N THR A 85 -3.60 1.55 -38.61
CA THR A 85 -4.81 2.20 -38.06
C THR A 85 -5.53 1.28 -37.06
N ARG A 86 -5.57 -0.04 -37.30
CA ARG A 86 -6.14 -1.00 -36.37
C ARG A 86 -5.34 -1.09 -35.09
N ASN A 87 -4.01 -1.14 -35.20
CA ASN A 87 -3.11 -1.15 -34.05
C ASN A 87 -3.26 0.13 -33.21
N ASP A 88 -3.36 1.29 -33.85
CA ASP A 88 -3.57 2.57 -33.19
C ASP A 88 -4.93 2.61 -32.47
N GLN A 89 -5.99 2.10 -33.10
CA GLN A 89 -7.32 2.00 -32.51
C GLN A 89 -7.35 1.03 -31.33
N ALA A 90 -6.67 -0.11 -31.45
CA ALA A 90 -6.56 -1.08 -30.36
C ALA A 90 -5.79 -0.48 -29.17
N ALA A 91 -4.67 0.20 -29.44
CA ALA A 91 -3.88 0.87 -28.41
C ALA A 91 -4.66 1.98 -27.70
N GLU A 92 -5.43 2.79 -28.46
CA GLU A 92 -6.26 3.84 -27.88
C GLU A 92 -7.41 3.27 -27.03
N ARG A 93 -8.02 2.15 -27.48
CA ARG A 93 -9.02 1.44 -26.70
C ARG A 93 -8.44 0.93 -25.37
N GLN A 94 -7.30 0.24 -25.44
CA GLN A 94 -6.60 -0.25 -24.25
C GLN A 94 -6.18 0.88 -23.33
N ARG A 95 -5.76 2.02 -23.86
CA ARG A 95 -5.46 3.22 -23.08
C ARG A 95 -6.69 3.73 -22.32
N ARG A 96 -7.85 3.84 -22.98
CA ARG A 96 -9.09 4.26 -22.31
C ARG A 96 -9.56 3.28 -21.24
N GLU A 97 -9.41 1.98 -21.50
CA GLU A 97 -9.69 0.94 -20.51
C GLU A 97 -8.77 1.07 -19.30
N ALA A 98 -7.47 1.35 -19.50
CA ALA A 98 -6.52 1.62 -18.42
C ALA A 98 -6.86 2.91 -17.65
N GLU A 99 -7.23 3.99 -18.34
CA GLU A 99 -7.66 5.25 -17.71
C GLU A 99 -8.91 5.05 -16.83
N ALA A 100 -9.89 4.31 -17.31
CA ALA A 100 -11.10 3.99 -16.54
C ALA A 100 -10.78 3.11 -15.32
N LEU A 101 -9.90 2.13 -15.48
CA LEU A 101 -9.43 1.28 -14.39
C LEU A 101 -8.76 2.11 -13.30
N PHE A 102 -7.76 2.92 -13.64
CA PHE A 102 -7.04 3.74 -12.66
C PHE A 102 -7.91 4.82 -12.03
N ALA A 103 -8.88 5.36 -12.74
CA ALA A 103 -9.84 6.30 -12.18
C ALA A 103 -10.59 5.70 -10.98
N SER A 104 -10.91 4.40 -11.00
CA SER A 104 -11.60 3.71 -9.90
C SER A 104 -10.72 3.52 -8.65
N TYR A 105 -9.40 3.61 -8.78
CA TYR A 105 -8.42 3.54 -7.69
C TYR A 105 -7.84 4.91 -7.33
N SER A 106 -8.39 5.98 -7.90
CA SER A 106 -7.95 7.35 -7.57
C SER A 106 -8.32 7.70 -6.12
N PRO A 107 -7.58 8.64 -5.47
CA PRO A 107 -7.96 9.15 -4.16
C PRO A 107 -9.38 9.67 -4.10
N ASP A 108 -9.84 10.35 -5.17
CA ASP A 108 -11.20 10.87 -5.24
C ASP A 108 -12.24 9.75 -5.26
N ALA A 109 -12.00 8.66 -5.99
CA ALA A 109 -12.89 7.50 -5.98
C ALA A 109 -12.92 6.82 -4.61
N LEU A 110 -11.78 6.71 -3.92
CA LEU A 110 -11.72 6.18 -2.55
C LEU A 110 -12.51 7.05 -1.57
N ILE A 111 -12.34 8.37 -1.65
CA ILE A 111 -13.09 9.33 -0.82
C ILE A 111 -14.59 9.25 -1.10
N GLN A 112 -15.02 9.17 -2.36
CA GLN A 112 -16.43 9.02 -2.72
C GLN A 112 -17.03 7.72 -2.15
N ARG A 113 -16.30 6.61 -2.24
CA ARG A 113 -16.73 5.34 -1.62
C ARG A 113 -16.77 5.43 -0.10
N ALA A 114 -15.80 6.12 0.52
CA ALA A 114 -15.78 6.35 1.96
C ALA A 114 -17.04 7.09 2.46
N ARG A 115 -17.56 8.04 1.68
CA ARG A 115 -18.81 8.79 1.98
C ARG A 115 -20.06 7.92 1.97
N THR A 116 -20.05 6.77 1.28
CA THR A 116 -21.22 5.87 1.26
C THR A 116 -21.29 4.96 2.49
N LEU A 117 -20.25 4.95 3.34
CA LEU A 117 -20.20 4.11 4.53
C LEU A 117 -20.70 4.91 5.74
N ASP A 118 -21.69 4.35 6.44
CA ASP A 118 -22.20 4.91 7.70
C ASP A 118 -21.29 4.48 8.86
N ARG A 119 -20.42 5.42 9.32
CA ARG A 119 -19.40 5.15 10.33
C ARG A 119 -18.93 6.42 11.03
N ALA A 120 -18.47 6.26 12.27
CA ALA A 120 -17.84 7.31 13.06
C ALA A 120 -16.35 7.01 13.27
N PHE A 121 -15.54 8.05 13.45
CA PHE A 121 -14.11 7.90 13.70
C PHE A 121 -13.71 8.38 15.09
N VAL A 122 -12.80 7.64 15.72
CA VAL A 122 -12.10 8.06 16.94
C VAL A 122 -10.61 8.11 16.65
N LEU A 123 -10.06 9.31 16.57
CA LEU A 123 -8.65 9.57 16.26
C LEU A 123 -7.84 9.60 17.55
N HIS A 124 -7.12 8.52 17.87
CA HIS A 124 -6.24 8.41 19.02
C HIS A 124 -4.84 8.92 18.64
N VAL A 125 -4.47 10.08 19.17
CA VAL A 125 -3.19 10.72 18.87
C VAL A 125 -2.30 10.77 20.10
N GLY A 126 -1.06 10.31 19.96
CA GLY A 126 -0.07 10.35 21.03
C GLY A 126 1.25 9.69 20.67
N PRO A 127 2.31 9.96 21.45
CA PRO A 127 3.61 9.33 21.24
C PRO A 127 3.58 7.82 21.54
N THR A 128 4.70 7.15 21.33
CA THR A 128 4.89 5.75 21.72
C THR A 128 4.73 5.60 23.23
N ASN A 129 4.13 4.51 23.71
CA ASN A 129 3.82 4.26 25.14
C ASN A 129 2.89 5.30 25.81
N SER A 130 1.92 5.82 25.06
CA SER A 130 0.87 6.71 25.59
C SER A 130 -0.45 6.02 25.87
N GLY A 131 -0.56 4.71 25.63
CA GLY A 131 -1.82 3.97 25.83
C GLY A 131 -2.88 4.16 24.73
N LYS A 132 -2.56 4.85 23.63
CA LYS A 132 -3.52 5.12 22.53
C LYS A 132 -4.21 3.87 21.99
N THR A 133 -3.47 2.78 21.78
CA THR A 133 -4.02 1.51 21.27
C THR A 133 -4.82 0.76 22.34
N TYR A 134 -4.50 0.96 23.62
CA TYR A 134 -5.21 0.31 24.73
C TYR A 134 -6.68 0.69 24.77
N GLY A 135 -7.01 2.00 24.73
CA GLY A 135 -8.40 2.46 24.73
C GLY A 135 -9.21 1.96 23.53
N ALA A 136 -8.60 1.91 22.36
CA ALA A 136 -9.25 1.37 21.16
C ALA A 136 -9.52 -0.15 21.28
N LEU A 137 -8.60 -0.90 21.92
CA LEU A 137 -8.78 -2.33 22.15
C LEU A 137 -9.85 -2.64 23.19
N GLU A 138 -9.99 -1.82 24.24
CA GLU A 138 -11.07 -2.00 25.21
C GLU A 138 -12.45 -1.84 24.55
N ASP A 139 -12.58 -0.90 23.60
CA ASP A 139 -13.82 -0.76 22.83
C ASP A 139 -14.05 -1.99 21.91
N LEU A 140 -13.01 -2.47 21.23
CA LEU A 140 -13.09 -3.67 20.38
C LEU A 140 -13.51 -4.93 21.17
N LYS A 141 -13.04 -5.09 22.41
CA LYS A 141 -13.43 -6.22 23.28
C LYS A 141 -14.92 -6.23 23.61
N GLN A 142 -15.53 -5.06 23.68
CA GLN A 142 -16.94 -4.91 24.06
C GLN A 142 -17.89 -4.97 22.88
N HIS A 143 -17.42 -4.70 21.66
CA HIS A 143 -18.24 -4.55 20.47
C HIS A 143 -17.81 -5.51 19.34
N THR A 144 -18.39 -6.72 19.36
CA THR A 144 -18.18 -7.74 18.32
C THR A 144 -19.27 -7.70 17.25
N PRO A 145 -19.00 -7.98 15.97
CA PRO A 145 -17.69 -8.34 15.40
C PRO A 145 -16.73 -7.17 15.31
N GLY A 146 -15.47 -7.41 15.60
CA GLY A 146 -14.40 -6.41 15.56
C GLY A 146 -13.22 -6.80 14.68
N CYS A 147 -12.45 -5.81 14.20
CA CYS A 147 -11.18 -6.08 13.55
C CYS A 147 -10.06 -5.18 14.07
N TYR A 148 -8.87 -5.77 14.23
CA TYR A 148 -7.63 -5.06 14.51
C TYR A 148 -6.70 -5.17 13.31
N LEU A 149 -6.28 -4.03 12.77
CA LEU A 149 -5.43 -3.92 11.59
C LEU A 149 -4.03 -3.47 11.99
N ALA A 150 -3.11 -4.41 11.96
CA ALA A 150 -1.74 -4.25 12.43
C ALA A 150 -0.77 -3.81 11.32
N PRO A 151 0.25 -3.01 11.66
CA PRO A 151 1.34 -2.71 10.74
C PRO A 151 2.25 -3.91 10.46
N LEU A 152 2.33 -4.86 11.38
CA LEU A 152 3.21 -6.03 11.33
C LEU A 152 2.49 -7.28 11.84
N ARG A 153 2.90 -8.46 11.30
CA ARG A 153 2.42 -9.76 11.75
C ARG A 153 2.52 -9.97 13.26
N LEU A 154 3.63 -9.53 13.83
CA LEU A 154 3.85 -9.72 15.26
C LEU A 154 2.84 -8.96 16.11
N LEU A 155 2.43 -7.75 15.69
CA LEU A 155 1.36 -7.01 16.36
C LEU A 155 -0.01 -7.68 16.15
N ALA A 156 -0.26 -8.20 14.95
CA ALA A 156 -1.49 -8.95 14.72
C ALA A 156 -1.57 -10.16 15.65
N LEU A 157 -0.45 -10.86 15.85
CA LEU A 157 -0.34 -11.98 16.74
C LEU A 157 -0.48 -11.59 18.23
N GLU A 158 0.20 -10.52 18.66
CA GLU A 158 0.09 -10.03 20.03
C GLU A 158 -1.36 -9.66 20.38
N MET A 159 -2.08 -9.07 19.44
CA MET A 159 -3.49 -8.74 19.65
C MET A 159 -4.40 -9.96 19.60
N PHE A 160 -4.11 -10.92 18.72
CA PHE A 160 -4.76 -12.22 18.71
C PHE A 160 -4.64 -12.91 20.07
N ASP A 161 -3.42 -13.02 20.60
CA ASP A 161 -3.16 -13.62 21.91
C ASP A 161 -3.89 -12.85 23.03
N LYS A 162 -3.76 -11.53 23.10
CA LYS A 162 -4.39 -10.68 24.12
C LYS A 162 -5.92 -10.75 24.12
N LEU A 163 -6.55 -10.82 22.94
CA LEU A 163 -8.02 -10.92 22.87
C LEU A 163 -8.49 -12.28 23.33
N ASN A 164 -7.84 -13.36 22.88
CA ASN A 164 -8.18 -14.71 23.30
C ASN A 164 -7.91 -14.95 24.80
N ASP A 165 -6.79 -14.44 25.34
CA ASP A 165 -6.48 -14.50 26.79
C ASP A 165 -7.50 -13.72 27.62
N ALA A 166 -8.09 -12.65 27.04
CA ALA A 166 -9.18 -11.90 27.68
C ALA A 166 -10.57 -12.55 27.52
N GLY A 167 -10.65 -13.74 26.91
CA GLY A 167 -11.90 -14.44 26.66
C GLY A 167 -12.73 -13.88 25.50
N VAL A 168 -12.12 -13.09 24.62
CA VAL A 168 -12.75 -12.52 23.43
C VAL A 168 -12.27 -13.31 22.21
N PRO A 169 -13.05 -14.27 21.67
CA PRO A 169 -12.62 -15.11 20.56
C PRO A 169 -12.20 -14.29 19.34
N CYS A 170 -10.99 -14.50 18.88
CA CYS A 170 -10.39 -13.77 17.78
C CYS A 170 -9.62 -14.72 16.87
N SER A 171 -9.82 -14.64 15.57
CA SER A 171 -9.00 -15.29 14.54
C SER A 171 -7.85 -14.38 14.11
N MET A 172 -6.76 -14.95 13.57
CA MET A 172 -5.65 -14.17 13.02
C MET A 172 -5.47 -14.49 11.54
N VAL A 173 -5.24 -13.43 10.72
CA VAL A 173 -4.96 -13.56 9.29
C VAL A 173 -3.78 -12.67 8.92
N THR A 174 -2.70 -13.30 8.44
CA THR A 174 -1.48 -12.62 7.97
C THR A 174 -1.03 -13.20 6.63
N GLY A 175 -0.11 -12.53 5.94
CA GLY A 175 0.36 -12.98 4.62
C GLY A 175 1.05 -14.37 4.61
N GLU A 176 1.45 -14.88 5.77
CA GLU A 176 2.16 -16.15 5.89
C GLU A 176 1.39 -17.18 6.74
N GLU A 177 0.46 -16.75 7.57
CA GLU A 177 -0.22 -17.61 8.52
C GLU A 177 -1.66 -17.16 8.74
N SER A 178 -2.56 -18.15 8.88
CA SER A 178 -3.95 -17.92 9.29
C SER A 178 -4.30 -18.89 10.41
N ILE A 179 -4.71 -18.35 11.55
CA ILE A 179 -5.17 -19.11 12.71
C ILE A 179 -6.66 -18.82 12.88
N LEU A 180 -7.50 -19.77 12.51
CA LEU A 180 -8.94 -19.62 12.58
C LEU A 180 -9.47 -20.27 13.86
N ILE A 181 -10.12 -19.47 14.71
CA ILE A 181 -10.81 -19.95 15.92
C ILE A 181 -12.29 -20.16 15.57
N PRO A 182 -12.82 -21.38 15.74
CA PRO A 182 -14.22 -21.67 15.48
C PRO A 182 -15.15 -20.76 16.29
N GLY A 183 -16.10 -20.10 15.60
CA GLY A 183 -17.04 -19.19 16.24
C GLY A 183 -16.49 -17.82 16.62
N ALA A 184 -15.23 -17.50 16.27
CA ALA A 184 -14.69 -16.17 16.47
C ALA A 184 -15.24 -15.16 15.46
N ASP A 185 -15.85 -14.12 15.96
CA ASP A 185 -16.34 -12.98 15.17
C ASP A 185 -15.31 -11.85 15.03
N ASN A 186 -14.25 -11.87 15.82
CA ASN A 186 -13.20 -10.88 15.75
C ASN A 186 -12.02 -11.39 14.91
N ILE A 187 -11.33 -10.46 14.25
CA ILE A 187 -10.17 -10.74 13.40
C ILE A 187 -9.03 -9.79 13.76
N SER A 188 -7.85 -10.34 14.03
CA SER A 188 -6.59 -9.60 14.05
C SER A 188 -5.84 -9.89 12.77
N SER A 189 -5.52 -8.87 11.96
CA SER A 189 -4.83 -9.08 10.68
C SER A 189 -3.77 -8.01 10.41
N THR A 190 -2.87 -8.31 9.48
CA THR A 190 -2.06 -7.24 8.88
C THR A 190 -2.95 -6.36 8.01
N ILE A 191 -2.62 -5.07 7.94
CA ILE A 191 -3.49 -4.06 7.31
C ILE A 191 -3.77 -4.35 5.83
N GLU A 192 -2.83 -4.98 5.13
CA GLU A 192 -2.97 -5.37 3.72
C GLU A 192 -4.06 -6.43 3.51
N LEU A 193 -4.41 -7.18 4.55
CA LEU A 193 -5.39 -8.27 4.50
C LEU A 193 -6.74 -7.90 5.13
N CYS A 194 -7.02 -6.61 5.27
CA CYS A 194 -8.32 -6.13 5.71
C CYS A 194 -9.44 -6.68 4.82
N ASP A 195 -10.45 -7.30 5.42
CA ASP A 195 -11.65 -7.74 4.72
C ASP A 195 -12.65 -6.57 4.59
N TYR A 196 -12.69 -5.96 3.42
CA TYR A 196 -13.59 -4.85 3.11
C TYR A 196 -15.03 -5.26 2.82
N THR A 197 -15.31 -6.55 2.70
CA THR A 197 -16.65 -7.08 2.41
C THR A 197 -17.45 -7.32 3.69
N ARG A 198 -16.76 -7.55 4.79
CA ARG A 198 -17.35 -7.81 6.10
C ARG A 198 -17.71 -6.50 6.82
N ARG A 199 -18.87 -6.49 7.47
CA ARG A 199 -19.25 -5.39 8.37
C ARG A 199 -18.83 -5.71 9.80
N PHE A 200 -18.17 -4.73 10.43
CA PHE A 200 -17.73 -4.80 11.82
C PHE A 200 -18.50 -3.79 12.68
N LYS A 201 -18.55 -4.02 13.98
CA LYS A 201 -18.97 -3.02 14.97
C LYS A 201 -17.84 -2.04 15.22
N THR A 202 -16.64 -2.56 15.46
CA THR A 202 -15.45 -1.77 15.79
C THR A 202 -14.28 -2.21 14.90
N ALA A 203 -13.58 -1.25 14.33
CA ALA A 203 -12.31 -1.46 13.65
C ALA A 203 -11.20 -0.63 14.30
N VAL A 204 -10.04 -1.24 14.54
CA VAL A 204 -8.86 -0.55 15.05
C VAL A 204 -7.76 -0.57 13.98
N ILE A 205 -7.36 0.62 13.51
CA ILE A 205 -6.25 0.81 12.57
C ILE A 205 -5.06 1.37 13.34
N ASP A 206 -4.02 0.57 13.49
CA ASP A 206 -2.85 0.97 14.29
C ASP A 206 -1.73 1.57 13.44
N GLU A 207 -0.87 2.40 14.08
CA GLU A 207 0.29 3.08 13.49
C GLU A 207 -0.05 3.84 12.18
N ALA A 208 -1.15 4.60 12.18
CA ALA A 208 -1.70 5.24 10.99
C ALA A 208 -0.80 6.35 10.39
N GLN A 209 0.27 6.79 11.05
CA GLN A 209 1.31 7.63 10.44
C GLN A 209 2.02 6.94 9.28
N LEU A 210 1.97 5.61 9.20
CA LEU A 210 2.52 4.84 8.08
C LEU A 210 1.75 5.07 6.76
N ILE A 211 0.65 5.82 6.77
CA ILE A 211 -0.04 6.27 5.55
C ILE A 211 0.91 7.06 4.61
N ALA A 212 1.98 7.64 5.13
CA ALA A 212 3.00 8.36 4.36
C ALA A 212 4.16 7.46 3.89
N ASP A 213 4.17 6.19 4.27
CA ASP A 213 5.20 5.24 3.83
C ASP A 213 5.10 5.01 2.31
N PRO A 214 6.20 5.20 1.55
CA PRO A 214 6.16 5.13 0.08
C PRO A 214 5.83 3.74 -0.47
N GLU A 215 6.10 2.67 0.27
CA GLU A 215 5.89 1.30 -0.17
C GLU A 215 4.55 0.74 0.32
N ARG A 216 4.19 1.01 1.58
CA ARG A 216 3.06 0.38 2.26
C ARG A 216 1.91 1.32 2.58
N GLY A 217 2.12 2.64 2.53
CA GLY A 217 1.15 3.63 3.00
C GLY A 217 -0.22 3.57 2.33
N ALA A 218 -0.27 3.07 1.10
CA ALA A 218 -1.53 2.86 0.39
C ALA A 218 -2.47 1.86 1.08
N ALA A 219 -1.94 0.91 1.87
CA ALA A 219 -2.77 -0.01 2.64
C ALA A 219 -3.53 0.73 3.76
N TRP A 220 -2.88 1.67 4.46
CA TRP A 220 -3.54 2.54 5.45
C TRP A 220 -4.59 3.43 4.82
N LEU A 221 -4.26 4.07 3.70
CA LEU A 221 -5.23 4.89 2.97
C LEU A 221 -6.47 4.07 2.61
N LYS A 222 -6.27 2.88 2.02
CA LYS A 222 -7.36 1.99 1.64
C LYS A 222 -8.17 1.53 2.86
N ALA A 223 -7.52 1.15 3.96
CA ALA A 223 -8.20 0.72 5.19
C ALA A 223 -9.03 1.85 5.80
N ILE A 224 -8.46 3.06 5.95
CA ILE A 224 -9.17 4.22 6.48
C ILE A 224 -10.35 4.60 5.59
N CYS A 225 -10.19 4.54 4.26
CA CYS A 225 -11.28 4.84 3.34
C CYS A 225 -12.38 3.77 3.32
N LEU A 226 -12.04 2.48 3.40
CA LEU A 226 -12.94 1.41 2.97
C LEU A 226 -13.32 0.39 4.06
N VAL A 227 -12.68 0.37 5.24
CA VAL A 227 -13.10 -0.55 6.30
C VAL A 227 -14.56 -0.29 6.65
N ASN A 228 -15.37 -1.33 6.62
CA ASN A 228 -16.80 -1.25 6.89
C ASN A 228 -17.06 -1.55 8.37
N ALA A 229 -17.03 -0.51 9.22
CA ALA A 229 -17.27 -0.64 10.65
C ALA A 229 -18.13 0.53 11.15
N GLU A 230 -18.92 0.32 12.19
CA GLU A 230 -19.74 1.38 12.80
C GLU A 230 -18.84 2.43 13.47
N VAL A 231 -17.80 1.98 14.17
CA VAL A 231 -16.78 2.84 14.78
C VAL A 231 -15.39 2.44 14.27
N VAL A 232 -14.62 3.42 13.82
CA VAL A 232 -13.24 3.23 13.35
C VAL A 232 -12.29 4.00 14.26
N HIS A 233 -11.53 3.26 15.07
CA HIS A 233 -10.44 3.81 15.87
C HIS A 233 -9.16 3.88 15.01
N VAL A 234 -8.57 5.07 14.94
CA VAL A 234 -7.33 5.30 14.20
C VAL A 234 -6.25 5.74 15.17
N CYS A 235 -5.31 4.85 15.48
CA CYS A 235 -4.21 5.12 16.39
C CYS A 235 -3.00 5.65 15.62
N MET A 236 -2.49 6.82 16.02
CA MET A 236 -1.46 7.53 15.27
C MET A 236 -0.46 8.27 16.13
N ALA A 237 0.71 8.56 15.56
CA ALA A 237 1.66 9.52 16.08
C ALA A 237 1.20 10.97 15.79
N PRO A 238 1.65 11.97 16.57
CA PRO A 238 1.17 13.35 16.47
C PRO A 238 1.31 13.99 15.09
N GLU A 239 2.35 13.65 14.34
CA GLU A 239 2.62 14.16 13.00
C GLU A 239 1.57 13.81 11.95
N ALA A 240 0.76 12.78 12.20
CA ALA A 240 -0.27 12.34 11.27
C ALA A 240 -1.63 13.04 11.48
N LEU A 241 -1.86 13.67 12.64
CA LEU A 241 -3.17 14.18 13.03
C LEU A 241 -3.77 15.12 11.97
N THR A 242 -3.04 16.17 11.60
CA THR A 242 -3.56 17.19 10.65
C THR A 242 -3.94 16.60 9.31
N TYR A 243 -3.18 15.61 8.81
CA TYR A 243 -3.48 14.94 7.56
C TYR A 243 -4.72 14.06 7.68
N LEU A 244 -4.80 13.25 8.75
CA LEU A 244 -5.90 12.30 8.96
C LEU A 244 -7.21 13.00 9.29
N GLU A 245 -7.21 14.09 10.07
CA GLU A 245 -8.40 14.93 10.27
C GLU A 245 -8.93 15.46 8.93
N ARG A 246 -8.05 15.99 8.08
CA ARG A 246 -8.45 16.49 6.75
C ARG A 246 -9.04 15.36 5.89
N LEU A 247 -8.45 14.18 5.93
CA LEU A 247 -8.94 13.00 5.20
C LEU A 247 -10.32 12.56 5.69
N VAL A 248 -10.52 12.44 7.01
CA VAL A 248 -11.81 12.02 7.61
C VAL A 248 -12.89 13.07 7.36
N ARG A 249 -12.57 14.35 7.46
CA ARG A 249 -13.52 15.43 7.07
C ARG A 249 -13.97 15.32 5.62
N ALA A 250 -13.10 14.88 4.72
CA ALA A 250 -13.48 14.67 3.32
C ALA A 250 -14.48 13.52 3.12
N PHE A 251 -14.68 12.66 4.13
CA PHE A 251 -15.70 11.59 4.10
C PHE A 251 -17.08 12.05 4.55
N ASP A 252 -17.19 13.27 5.08
CA ASP A 252 -18.41 13.80 5.75
C ASP A 252 -18.86 12.94 6.95
N ALA A 253 -17.93 12.18 7.56
CA ALA A 253 -18.18 11.30 8.70
C ALA A 253 -17.95 12.04 10.03
N PRO A 254 -18.74 11.75 11.08
CA PRO A 254 -18.49 12.26 12.43
C PRO A 254 -17.18 11.71 12.97
N TYR A 255 -16.42 12.54 13.67
CA TYR A 255 -15.19 12.12 14.32
C TYR A 255 -14.93 12.84 15.63
N THR A 256 -14.16 12.20 16.51
CA THR A 256 -13.60 12.77 17.72
C THR A 256 -12.10 12.59 17.78
N VAL A 257 -11.39 13.46 18.47
CA VAL A 257 -9.94 13.37 18.67
C VAL A 257 -9.67 13.15 20.16
N GLN A 258 -8.99 12.05 20.47
CA GLN A 258 -8.51 11.72 21.81
C GLN A 258 -6.98 11.88 21.85
N LYS A 259 -6.52 12.84 22.64
CA LYS A 259 -5.10 13.08 22.87
C LYS A 259 -4.60 12.22 24.01
N HIS A 260 -3.51 11.50 23.78
CA HIS A 260 -2.85 10.66 24.75
C HIS A 260 -1.47 11.21 25.04
N GLU A 261 -1.18 11.43 26.29
CA GLU A 261 0.15 11.82 26.74
C GLU A 261 0.95 10.59 27.16
N ARG A 262 2.25 10.69 27.12
CA ARG A 262 3.12 9.61 27.56
C ARG A 262 2.94 9.40 29.07
N LEU A 263 2.66 8.14 29.43
CA LEU A 263 2.36 7.77 30.82
C LEU A 263 3.63 7.65 31.70
N CYS A 264 4.80 7.47 31.08
CA CYS A 264 6.08 7.35 31.76
C CYS A 264 7.06 8.37 31.14
N PRO A 265 7.62 9.30 31.90
CA PRO A 265 8.57 10.30 31.37
C PRO A 265 9.73 9.65 30.62
N LEU A 266 10.20 10.31 29.55
CA LEU A 266 11.33 9.88 28.74
C LEU A 266 12.41 10.93 28.77
N THR A 267 13.64 10.52 29.10
CA THR A 267 14.77 11.43 29.19
C THR A 267 15.97 10.90 28.41
N PHE A 268 16.73 11.80 27.81
CA PHE A 268 18.08 11.47 27.34
C PHE A 268 19.04 11.55 28.54
N SER A 269 19.72 10.45 28.82
CA SER A 269 20.57 10.30 30.01
C SER A 269 22.07 10.22 29.66
N GLY A 270 22.44 10.67 28.45
CA GLY A 270 23.84 10.73 28.01
C GLY A 270 24.32 9.43 27.38
N SER A 271 25.52 8.98 27.73
CA SER A 271 26.18 7.84 27.11
C SER A 271 26.58 6.77 28.14
N VAL A 272 26.63 5.54 27.69
CA VAL A 272 27.36 4.43 28.35
C VAL A 272 28.71 4.29 27.66
N HIS A 273 29.74 4.04 28.45
CA HIS A 273 31.12 4.00 27.94
C HIS A 273 31.49 2.58 27.46
N GLY A 274 30.87 1.58 28.02
CA GLY A 274 31.11 0.19 27.65
C GLY A 274 29.95 -0.73 28.02
N TYR A 275 30.11 -2.01 27.73
CA TYR A 275 29.09 -3.01 28.03
C TYR A 275 29.03 -3.37 29.51
N GLU A 276 30.05 -3.01 30.29
CA GLU A 276 30.10 -3.12 31.76
C GLU A 276 29.08 -2.21 32.47
N ASP A 277 28.65 -1.14 31.82
CA ASP A 277 27.64 -0.20 32.34
C ASP A 277 26.20 -0.68 32.12
N LEU A 278 26.02 -1.83 31.46
CA LEU A 278 24.70 -2.37 31.18
C LEU A 278 23.99 -2.87 32.42
N GLN A 279 22.67 -2.71 32.41
CA GLN A 279 21.80 -3.10 33.48
C GLN A 279 20.69 -4.04 32.98
N LYS A 280 20.01 -4.67 33.92
CA LYS A 280 18.78 -5.41 33.62
C LYS A 280 17.75 -4.48 32.98
N ASP A 281 17.00 -5.02 32.02
CA ASP A 281 15.97 -4.35 31.25
C ASP A 281 16.52 -3.24 30.30
N ASP A 282 17.80 -3.38 29.91
CA ASP A 282 18.37 -2.61 28.81
C ASP A 282 18.04 -3.21 27.44
N ALA A 283 17.80 -2.34 26.48
CA ALA A 283 17.71 -2.68 25.06
C ALA A 283 18.82 -1.99 24.26
N ILE A 284 19.68 -2.77 23.63
CA ILE A 284 20.76 -2.28 22.77
C ILE A 284 20.30 -2.28 21.33
N ILE A 285 20.39 -1.13 20.66
CA ILE A 285 19.87 -0.94 19.30
C ILE A 285 21.04 -0.89 18.30
N CYS A 286 21.00 -1.83 17.36
CA CYS A 286 21.88 -1.92 16.20
C CYS A 286 21.04 -1.89 14.92
N PHE A 287 21.64 -1.57 13.76
CA PHE A 287 20.86 -1.45 12.50
C PHE A 287 21.20 -2.53 11.47
N SER A 288 21.89 -3.58 11.86
CA SER A 288 22.10 -4.76 11.00
C SER A 288 21.95 -6.06 11.78
N ARG A 289 21.52 -7.13 11.09
CA ARG A 289 21.52 -8.48 11.67
C ARG A 289 22.90 -8.87 12.18
N LYS A 290 23.96 -8.51 11.43
CA LYS A 290 25.35 -8.83 11.79
C LYS A 290 25.73 -8.14 13.10
N SER A 291 25.44 -6.85 13.25
CA SER A 291 25.72 -6.08 14.46
C SER A 291 24.95 -6.64 15.66
N VAL A 292 23.67 -6.97 15.50
CA VAL A 292 22.86 -7.57 16.57
C VAL A 292 23.46 -8.88 17.06
N LEU A 293 23.79 -9.81 16.14
CA LEU A 293 24.36 -11.10 16.51
C LEU A 293 25.76 -10.97 17.11
N SER A 294 26.62 -10.08 16.60
CA SER A 294 27.95 -9.86 17.13
C SER A 294 27.92 -9.22 18.53
N THR A 295 27.00 -8.29 18.76
CA THR A 295 26.79 -7.66 20.08
C THR A 295 26.26 -8.69 21.08
N ALA A 296 25.27 -9.50 20.71
CA ALA A 296 24.77 -10.55 21.60
C ALA A 296 25.86 -11.56 21.98
N ALA A 297 26.65 -12.04 21.01
CA ALA A 297 27.78 -12.95 21.27
C ALA A 297 28.88 -12.30 22.13
N HIS A 298 29.10 -10.98 22.01
CA HIS A 298 30.01 -10.27 22.88
C HIS A 298 29.49 -10.19 24.31
N LEU A 299 28.21 -9.92 24.50
CA LEU A 299 27.55 -9.89 25.80
C LEU A 299 27.60 -11.24 26.50
N GLU A 300 27.31 -12.33 25.79
CA GLU A 300 27.35 -13.70 26.33
C GLU A 300 28.75 -14.07 26.84
N ARG A 301 29.80 -13.71 26.10
CA ARG A 301 31.19 -13.93 26.53
C ARG A 301 31.57 -13.13 27.80
N ASN A 302 30.85 -12.04 28.06
CA ASN A 302 31.02 -11.22 29.27
C ASN A 302 29.99 -11.55 30.37
N GLY A 303 29.30 -12.69 30.27
CA GLY A 303 28.40 -13.18 31.30
C GLY A 303 26.98 -12.61 31.30
N PHE A 304 26.62 -11.79 30.31
CA PHE A 304 25.26 -11.33 30.14
C PHE A 304 24.42 -12.35 29.35
N ARG A 305 23.13 -12.39 29.63
CA ARG A 305 22.16 -13.21 28.88
C ARG A 305 21.28 -12.30 28.05
N ALA A 306 21.40 -12.38 26.74
CA ALA A 306 20.70 -11.47 25.82
C ALA A 306 19.67 -12.20 24.97
N SER A 307 18.49 -11.62 24.81
CA SER A 307 17.51 -11.95 23.76
C SER A 307 17.77 -11.15 22.50
N VAL A 308 17.58 -11.77 21.34
CA VAL A 308 17.94 -11.20 20.04
C VAL A 308 16.69 -10.96 19.19
N ILE A 309 16.48 -9.72 18.71
CA ILE A 309 15.30 -9.35 17.93
C ILE A 309 15.70 -8.53 16.70
N TYR A 310 15.45 -9.05 15.50
CA TYR A 310 15.67 -8.34 14.23
C TYR A 310 14.60 -8.67 13.20
N GLY A 311 14.46 -7.83 12.16
CA GLY A 311 13.37 -7.88 11.19
C GLY A 311 13.17 -9.24 10.52
N ALA A 312 14.25 -9.88 10.06
CA ALA A 312 14.22 -11.17 9.37
C ALA A 312 14.17 -12.40 10.33
N LEU A 313 14.01 -12.20 11.65
CA LEU A 313 13.89 -13.31 12.59
C LEU A 313 12.55 -14.02 12.38
N PRO A 314 12.54 -15.37 12.20
CA PRO A 314 11.29 -16.11 12.07
C PRO A 314 10.34 -15.86 13.25
N PRO A 315 9.03 -15.88 13.04
CA PRO A 315 8.05 -15.52 14.09
C PRO A 315 8.16 -16.37 15.35
N GLU A 316 8.32 -17.67 15.19
CA GLU A 316 8.47 -18.58 16.33
C GLU A 316 9.75 -18.32 17.12
N ALA A 317 10.87 -18.09 16.43
CA ALA A 317 12.13 -17.74 17.08
C ALA A 317 12.00 -16.43 17.85
N ARG A 318 11.29 -15.43 17.25
CA ARG A 318 11.04 -14.14 17.90
C ARG A 318 10.13 -14.28 19.12
N ARG A 319 9.04 -15.08 19.04
CA ARG A 319 8.20 -15.42 20.20
C ARG A 319 9.05 -16.05 21.33
N ASN A 320 9.93 -16.96 20.96
CA ASN A 320 10.79 -17.63 21.94
C ASN A 320 11.75 -16.63 22.62
N GLU A 321 12.36 -15.71 21.88
CA GLU A 321 13.22 -14.66 22.44
C GLU A 321 12.44 -13.71 23.39
N VAL A 322 11.22 -13.31 22.98
CA VAL A 322 10.33 -12.51 23.83
C VAL A 322 9.95 -13.28 25.10
N ARG A 323 9.60 -14.57 24.98
CA ARG A 323 9.25 -15.41 26.12
C ARG A 323 10.42 -15.57 27.10
N LYS A 324 11.63 -15.84 26.60
CA LYS A 324 12.85 -15.93 27.42
C LYS A 324 13.09 -14.64 28.22
N TYR A 325 12.91 -13.49 27.57
CA TYR A 325 13.09 -12.22 28.23
C TYR A 325 12.01 -11.97 29.31
N LEU A 326 10.75 -12.23 29.01
CA LEU A 326 9.64 -12.08 29.96
C LEU A 326 9.74 -13.09 31.13
N ALA A 327 10.27 -14.29 30.89
CA ALA A 327 10.54 -15.30 31.94
C ALA A 327 11.78 -14.99 32.78
N GLY A 328 12.57 -13.95 32.43
CA GLY A 328 13.80 -13.62 33.11
C GLY A 328 14.98 -14.58 32.80
N GLU A 329 14.82 -15.43 31.80
CA GLU A 329 15.92 -16.30 31.30
C GLU A 329 17.02 -15.44 30.65
N THR A 330 16.64 -14.32 30.05
CA THR A 330 17.54 -13.26 29.57
C THR A 330 17.20 -11.93 30.23
N ASN A 331 18.15 -11.01 30.36
CA ASN A 331 17.98 -9.75 31.09
C ASN A 331 18.31 -8.51 30.26
N ILE A 332 18.80 -8.70 29.03
CA ILE A 332 19.10 -7.66 28.06
C ILE A 332 18.47 -8.03 26.74
N VAL A 333 18.04 -7.04 25.95
CA VAL A 333 17.59 -7.23 24.58
C VAL A 333 18.59 -6.58 23.63
N VAL A 334 19.00 -7.29 22.59
CA VAL A 334 19.75 -6.73 21.47
C VAL A 334 18.86 -6.75 20.23
N ALA A 335 18.55 -5.59 19.68
CA ALA A 335 17.54 -5.52 18.64
C ALA A 335 17.91 -4.54 17.52
N THR A 336 17.24 -4.71 16.36
CA THR A 336 17.18 -3.64 15.34
C THR A 336 16.02 -2.68 15.64
N ASP A 337 15.79 -1.72 14.74
CA ASP A 337 14.60 -0.87 14.74
C ASP A 337 13.26 -1.66 14.77
N ALA A 338 13.29 -2.96 14.50
CA ALA A 338 12.15 -3.86 14.68
C ALA A 338 11.53 -3.80 16.09
N ILE A 339 12.30 -3.40 17.12
CA ILE A 339 11.79 -3.19 18.48
C ILE A 339 10.85 -1.95 18.54
N GLY A 340 11.06 -0.98 17.68
CA GLY A 340 10.25 0.23 17.58
C GLY A 340 8.80 -0.05 17.18
N MET A 341 8.54 -1.16 16.52
CA MET A 341 7.22 -1.56 16.06
C MET A 341 6.83 -2.92 16.66
N GLY A 342 5.80 -2.94 17.47
CA GLY A 342 5.03 -4.13 17.76
C GLY A 342 5.52 -5.09 18.82
N ILE A 343 6.46 -4.72 19.69
CA ILE A 343 6.86 -5.59 20.78
C ILE A 343 6.71 -4.86 22.11
N SER A 344 5.85 -5.39 22.97
CA SER A 344 5.59 -4.83 24.31
C SER A 344 6.51 -5.48 25.35
N LEU A 345 7.80 -5.06 25.37
CA LEU A 345 8.77 -5.53 26.37
C LEU A 345 8.90 -4.54 27.55
N PRO A 346 9.22 -5.01 28.75
CA PRO A 346 9.50 -4.16 29.91
C PRO A 346 10.92 -3.57 29.85
N ILE A 347 11.15 -2.69 28.88
CA ILE A 347 12.45 -2.04 28.67
C ILE A 347 12.51 -0.80 29.54
N ARG A 348 13.57 -0.67 30.36
CA ARG A 348 13.85 0.53 31.14
C ARG A 348 14.67 1.53 30.34
N ARG A 349 15.79 1.08 29.75
CA ARG A 349 16.73 1.93 29.01
C ARG A 349 16.86 1.44 27.57
N VAL A 350 16.81 2.37 26.63
CA VAL A 350 17.14 2.14 25.22
C VAL A 350 18.51 2.75 24.95
N ILE A 351 19.45 1.94 24.50
CA ILE A 351 20.85 2.30 24.25
C ILE A 351 21.13 2.15 22.76
N PHE A 352 21.33 3.25 22.07
CA PHE A 352 21.73 3.23 20.67
C PHE A 352 23.21 2.88 20.55
N ALA A 353 23.54 1.69 20.07
CA ALA A 353 24.90 1.28 19.75
C ALA A 353 25.40 1.84 18.42
N GLU A 354 24.49 2.16 17.53
CA GLU A 354 24.72 2.77 16.23
C GLU A 354 23.78 3.97 16.07
N THR A 355 24.27 5.08 15.49
CA THR A 355 23.50 6.31 15.26
C THR A 355 23.18 6.53 13.79
N GLU A 356 23.68 5.64 12.93
CA GLU A 356 23.44 5.61 11.49
C GLU A 356 22.86 4.26 11.06
N LYS A 357 22.08 4.27 9.99
CA LYS A 357 21.54 3.05 9.39
C LYS A 357 21.65 3.10 7.86
N PHE A 358 21.73 1.93 7.25
CA PHE A 358 21.62 1.77 5.80
C PHE A 358 20.14 1.80 5.39
N ASP A 359 19.77 2.71 4.48
CA ASP A 359 18.37 2.89 4.04
C ASP A 359 18.03 2.13 2.74
N GLY A 360 18.92 1.25 2.29
CA GLY A 360 18.83 0.53 1.03
C GLY A 360 19.69 1.13 -0.09
N LYS A 361 20.18 2.38 0.09
CA LYS A 361 21.01 3.10 -0.88
C LYS A 361 22.31 3.61 -0.25
N GLU A 362 22.21 4.24 0.90
CA GLU A 362 23.35 4.84 1.60
C GLU A 362 23.21 4.73 3.12
N PHE A 363 24.32 4.91 3.82
CA PHE A 363 24.30 5.09 5.28
C PHE A 363 23.91 6.53 5.59
N ARG A 364 22.91 6.68 6.46
CA ARG A 364 22.45 7.98 6.93
C ARG A 364 22.20 7.99 8.43
N SER A 365 22.30 9.16 9.01
CA SER A 365 21.93 9.37 10.42
C SER A 365 20.44 9.15 10.64
N LEU A 366 20.07 8.67 11.83
CA LEU A 366 18.69 8.49 12.25
C LEU A 366 17.93 9.83 12.22
N ASN A 367 16.70 9.77 11.74
CA ASN A 367 15.79 10.91 11.80
C ASN A 367 15.04 10.97 13.15
N THR A 368 14.38 12.10 13.41
CA THR A 368 13.64 12.35 14.65
C THR A 368 12.52 11.33 14.88
N ALA A 369 11.80 10.91 13.82
CA ALA A 369 10.72 9.94 13.95
C ALA A 369 11.24 8.56 14.39
N GLU A 370 12.35 8.10 13.79
CA GLU A 370 13.00 6.83 14.15
C GLU A 370 13.50 6.85 15.59
N ILE A 371 14.14 7.95 16.00
CA ILE A 371 14.63 8.11 17.38
C ILE A 371 13.47 8.11 18.38
N ASN A 372 12.41 8.86 18.10
CA ASN A 372 11.23 8.92 18.98
C ASN A 372 10.49 7.58 19.05
N GLN A 373 10.40 6.85 17.95
CA GLN A 373 9.73 5.55 17.88
C GLN A 373 10.50 4.47 18.64
N ILE A 374 11.81 4.38 18.43
CA ILE A 374 12.70 3.40 19.08
C ILE A 374 12.92 3.79 20.54
N GLY A 375 13.39 5.01 20.80
CA GLY A 375 13.63 5.53 22.15
C GLY A 375 12.37 5.54 23.00
N GLY A 376 11.22 5.80 22.35
CA GLY A 376 9.91 5.74 22.98
C GLY A 376 9.52 4.39 23.60
N ARG A 377 10.24 3.31 23.30
CA ARG A 377 10.03 2.00 23.93
C ARG A 377 10.61 1.91 25.33
N ALA A 378 11.50 2.82 25.74
CA ALA A 378 11.98 2.90 27.10
C ALA A 378 10.86 3.33 28.08
N GLY A 379 10.85 2.82 29.29
CA GLY A 379 9.91 3.19 30.35
C GLY A 379 8.50 2.64 30.14
N ARG A 380 8.27 1.38 30.47
CA ARG A 380 6.92 0.79 30.42
C ARG A 380 6.11 1.23 31.64
N TYR A 381 4.92 1.81 31.38
CA TYR A 381 3.99 2.22 32.44
C TYR A 381 3.64 1.04 33.36
N GLY A 382 3.60 1.33 34.66
CA GLY A 382 3.32 0.32 35.71
C GLY A 382 4.53 -0.57 36.07
N MET A 383 5.65 -0.46 35.35
CA MET A 383 6.89 -1.25 35.64
C MET A 383 8.10 -0.35 35.92
N HIS A 384 8.17 0.82 35.29
CA HIS A 384 9.29 1.76 35.46
C HIS A 384 8.75 3.17 35.69
N GLU A 385 9.39 3.90 36.60
CA GLU A 385 9.02 5.30 36.89
C GLU A 385 9.39 6.25 35.75
N LYS A 386 10.50 5.97 35.05
CA LYS A 386 11.00 6.74 33.88
C LYS A 386 11.62 5.80 32.85
N GLY A 387 11.59 6.22 31.58
CA GLY A 387 12.33 5.65 30.51
C GLY A 387 13.58 6.48 30.21
N GLU A 388 14.68 5.84 29.92
CA GLU A 388 15.94 6.49 29.62
C GLU A 388 16.44 6.10 28.23
N VAL A 389 16.93 7.09 27.49
CA VAL A 389 17.59 6.89 26.20
C VAL A 389 19.04 7.29 26.33
N LEU A 390 19.92 6.41 25.91
CA LEU A 390 21.38 6.57 25.97
C LEU A 390 21.99 6.21 24.60
N VAL A 391 23.27 6.53 24.45
CA VAL A 391 24.11 6.09 23.34
C VAL A 391 25.29 5.28 23.86
N LEU A 392 25.77 4.33 23.09
CA LEU A 392 27.01 3.63 23.37
C LEU A 392 28.16 4.44 22.74
N GLY A 393 29.08 4.93 23.56
CA GLY A 393 30.18 5.76 23.13
C GLY A 393 29.93 7.25 23.31
N LYS A 394 30.45 8.09 22.39
CA LYS A 394 30.53 9.56 22.58
C LYS A 394 29.55 10.38 21.73
N ASP A 395 28.83 9.75 20.81
CA ASP A 395 27.89 10.46 19.92
C ASP A 395 26.58 10.79 20.63
N THR A 396 26.36 12.06 20.94
CA THR A 396 25.14 12.53 21.64
C THR A 396 24.07 13.11 20.73
N ALA A 397 24.24 13.05 19.41
CA ALA A 397 23.28 13.60 18.43
C ALA A 397 21.85 13.03 18.56
N ILE A 398 21.70 11.86 19.15
CA ILE A 398 20.40 11.26 19.51
C ILE A 398 19.65 12.15 20.52
N GLY A 399 20.37 12.69 21.53
CA GLY A 399 19.79 13.55 22.56
C GLY A 399 19.16 14.82 21.97
N ASP A 400 19.82 15.43 20.99
CA ASP A 400 19.35 16.65 20.33
C ASP A 400 18.03 16.44 19.54
N LYS A 401 17.75 15.22 19.14
CA LYS A 401 16.57 14.86 18.33
C LYS A 401 15.45 14.22 19.15
N LEU A 402 15.78 13.63 20.31
CA LEU A 402 14.79 12.91 21.13
C LEU A 402 13.72 13.88 21.66
N GLY A 403 12.46 13.52 21.49
CA GLY A 403 11.32 14.30 21.92
C GLY A 403 10.99 15.50 21.03
N ASN A 404 11.82 15.81 20.03
CA ASN A 404 11.52 16.88 19.09
C ASN A 404 10.29 16.56 18.24
N GLN A 405 9.60 17.61 17.80
CA GLN A 405 8.47 17.47 16.90
C GLN A 405 8.91 16.90 15.55
N VAL A 406 8.24 15.86 15.13
CA VAL A 406 8.36 15.31 13.79
C VAL A 406 7.59 16.20 12.82
N ARG A 407 8.13 16.38 11.62
CA ARG A 407 7.44 17.16 10.58
C ARG A 407 6.09 16.54 10.26
N ALA A 408 5.03 17.34 10.29
CA ALA A 408 3.69 16.90 9.97
C ALA A 408 3.60 16.22 8.59
N ILE A 409 2.89 15.12 8.52
CA ILE A 409 2.58 14.41 7.28
C ILE A 409 1.74 15.32 6.38
N ARG A 410 2.14 15.44 5.12
CA ARG A 410 1.45 16.29 4.14
C ARG A 410 0.66 15.50 3.12
N ALA A 411 1.10 14.28 2.82
CA ALA A 411 0.53 13.45 1.79
C ALA A 411 0.50 11.97 2.21
N GLY A 412 -0.56 11.29 1.86
CA GLY A 412 -0.66 9.83 1.92
C GLY A 412 -0.16 9.19 0.62
N CYS A 413 0.13 7.90 0.65
CA CYS A 413 0.59 7.16 -0.52
C CYS A 413 -0.54 6.41 -1.22
N ILE A 414 -0.47 6.34 -2.54
CA ILE A 414 -1.29 5.47 -3.38
C ILE A 414 -0.39 4.51 -4.15
N SER A 415 -0.72 3.24 -4.14
CA SER A 415 0.01 2.21 -4.87
C SER A 415 -0.59 1.96 -6.25
N PHE A 416 0.23 1.42 -7.15
CA PHE A 416 -0.23 0.87 -8.42
C PHE A 416 -1.20 -0.29 -8.15
N PRO A 417 -2.45 -0.25 -8.69
CA PRO A 417 -3.43 -1.31 -8.44
C PRO A 417 -2.95 -2.64 -9.01
N ARG A 418 -2.75 -3.64 -8.17
CA ARG A 418 -2.30 -4.98 -8.62
C ARG A 418 -3.33 -5.66 -9.52
N GLU A 419 -4.60 -5.29 -9.40
CA GLU A 419 -5.70 -5.74 -10.28
C GLU A 419 -5.45 -5.35 -11.74
N ALA A 420 -4.74 -4.26 -12.00
CA ALA A 420 -4.35 -3.85 -13.35
C ALA A 420 -3.45 -4.89 -14.03
N LEU A 421 -2.62 -5.61 -13.27
CA LEU A 421 -1.74 -6.66 -13.79
C LEU A 421 -2.48 -7.95 -14.21
N ARG A 422 -3.77 -8.06 -13.89
CA ARG A 422 -4.63 -9.20 -14.25
C ARG A 422 -5.46 -8.92 -15.51
N THR A 423 -5.26 -7.77 -16.15
CA THR A 423 -5.95 -7.40 -17.39
C THR A 423 -5.10 -7.77 -18.60
N ASP A 424 -5.75 -7.87 -19.77
CA ASP A 424 -5.06 -8.11 -21.03
C ASP A 424 -4.41 -6.84 -21.61
N ILE A 425 -4.41 -5.74 -20.84
CA ILE A 425 -3.80 -4.48 -21.26
C ILE A 425 -2.28 -4.58 -21.11
N PRO A 426 -1.49 -4.27 -22.18
CA PRO A 426 -0.04 -4.30 -22.10
C PRO A 426 0.51 -3.43 -20.96
N LEU A 427 1.45 -3.97 -20.20
CA LEU A 427 2.06 -3.28 -19.05
C LEU A 427 2.62 -1.89 -19.43
N SER A 428 3.19 -1.76 -20.65
CA SER A 428 3.69 -0.48 -21.14
C SER A 428 2.60 0.60 -21.29
N ILE A 429 1.36 0.22 -21.59
CA ILE A 429 0.21 1.13 -21.63
C ILE A 429 -0.22 1.47 -20.22
N LEU A 430 -0.37 0.47 -19.36
CA LEU A 430 -0.74 0.67 -17.95
C LEU A 430 0.19 1.66 -17.27
N LEU A 431 1.48 1.52 -17.47
CA LEU A 431 2.49 2.38 -16.84
C LEU A 431 2.50 3.81 -17.38
N LYS A 432 2.32 3.98 -18.69
CA LYS A 432 2.18 5.32 -19.31
C LYS A 432 0.95 6.03 -18.74
N VAL A 433 -0.16 5.34 -18.63
CA VAL A 433 -1.40 5.91 -18.08
C VAL A 433 -1.24 6.23 -16.59
N TRP A 434 -0.65 5.32 -15.79
CA TRP A 434 -0.36 5.56 -14.38
C TRP A 434 0.52 6.80 -14.16
N GLN A 435 1.57 6.97 -14.96
CA GLN A 435 2.45 8.14 -14.89
C GLN A 435 1.75 9.45 -15.31
N ALA A 436 0.79 9.37 -16.26
CA ALA A 436 0.06 10.51 -16.78
C ALA A 436 -1.13 10.95 -15.92
N MET A 437 -1.55 10.16 -14.93
CA MET A 437 -2.68 10.53 -14.05
C MET A 437 -2.46 11.89 -13.38
N PRO A 438 -3.50 12.67 -13.10
CA PRO A 438 -3.40 13.95 -12.39
C PRO A 438 -2.68 13.80 -11.04
N ARG A 439 -1.81 14.75 -10.71
CA ARG A 439 -1.12 14.79 -9.42
C ARG A 439 -1.94 15.60 -8.42
N ARG A 440 -2.01 15.13 -7.19
CA ARG A 440 -2.57 15.88 -6.06
C ARG A 440 -1.47 16.12 -5.03
N SER A 441 -1.46 17.30 -4.41
CA SER A 441 -0.44 17.67 -3.42
C SER A 441 -0.54 16.88 -2.11
N ASP A 442 -1.71 16.31 -1.83
CA ASP A 442 -2.00 15.52 -0.62
C ASP A 442 -1.87 14.00 -0.83
N PHE A 443 -1.41 13.56 -2.03
CA PHE A 443 -1.13 12.16 -2.32
C PHE A 443 0.15 12.00 -3.14
N VAL A 444 0.96 11.02 -2.76
CA VAL A 444 2.16 10.59 -3.47
C VAL A 444 1.89 9.24 -4.11
N ARG A 445 2.23 9.09 -5.37
CA ARG A 445 2.12 7.83 -6.09
C ARG A 445 3.37 6.98 -5.92
N GLU A 446 3.16 5.67 -5.85
CA GLU A 446 4.22 4.68 -5.95
C GLU A 446 5.04 4.90 -7.23
N ASP A 447 6.36 4.92 -7.09
CA ASP A 447 7.28 5.08 -8.19
C ASP A 447 7.54 3.73 -8.85
N MET A 448 6.97 3.54 -10.04
CA MET A 448 7.10 2.30 -10.81
C MET A 448 8.34 2.25 -11.71
N ARG A 449 9.31 3.17 -11.58
CA ARG A 449 10.49 3.21 -12.44
C ARG A 449 11.46 2.05 -12.17
N GLU A 450 11.67 1.70 -10.90
CA GLU A 450 12.52 0.57 -10.51
C GLU A 450 11.94 -0.80 -10.92
N PRO A 451 10.68 -1.14 -10.62
CA PRO A 451 10.07 -2.36 -11.11
C PRO A 451 10.12 -2.51 -12.63
N LEU A 452 10.13 -1.39 -13.37
CA LEU A 452 10.27 -1.39 -14.84
C LEU A 452 11.66 -1.73 -15.34
N SER A 453 12.70 -1.37 -14.61
CA SER A 453 14.09 -1.70 -14.99
C SER A 453 14.37 -3.20 -14.91
N LEU A 454 13.63 -3.92 -14.07
CA LEU A 454 13.73 -5.38 -13.90
C LEU A 454 12.97 -6.18 -14.98
N LEU A 455 12.10 -5.50 -15.76
CA LEU A 455 11.33 -6.10 -16.85
C LEU A 455 11.95 -5.86 -18.24
N ARG A 456 13.09 -5.17 -18.30
CA ARG A 456 13.93 -5.00 -19.50
C ARG A 456 15.07 -6.00 -19.50
#